data_f3c117011dd8284b175bbf8b14a000e7
#
_entry.id   f3c117011dd8284b175bbf8b14a000e7
#
_cell.length_a   1.000
_cell.length_b   1.000
_cell.length_c   1.000
_cell.angle_alpha   90.00
_cell.angle_beta   90.00
_cell.angle_gamma   90.00
#
_symmetry.space_group_name_H-M   'P 1'
#
loop_
_entity.id
_entity.type
_entity.pdbx_description
1 polymer ?
#
loop_
_entity_poly.entity_id
_entity_poly.type
_entity_poly.pdbx_seq_one_letter_code
_entity_poly.pdbx_strand_id
1 'polypeptide(L)'
;MLGGEKWEETPSERKAAVANDFSLLSVNIRNFNPVADAVSTGLQIADGSSLQLLFNPASDQLSLKAASEYIERRRMLATRLSVNASNRGDSLAVYASAEDLYAGVLHLPRLSLTGGARQNRVQLSAGFDDTLRRVSGLVGFRAAVADEHGPNGRVVDLRILPSHITRGDKTWQIFARKILLDTAQVVIDKFYVMNREQELLLDGVASRSREDSVTLSLHNFDLAPFAQVAERMGYYIEGRTNGSAAMKSVLRGGEITADILLDSVEVNDIPAPPMRLASRWDFARSRAGVTVSDRIRRDTLIRGFYAPDRNRYFARLDVDSLDMALLDPILAGVVSSTEGMASAGLTLQGQGRKADLEGEIRVAGLKTTVDFTQVTYSMPEAVLNVKNNRFRASNVPIFDPRGNRGRFDFDMSLQHLSNISYDVRVAPQQMLVLDTDPDEPYGPRTPR
;
A
#
# COMPACT_ATOMS: atom_id res chain seq x y z
N MET A 1 -28.62 37.09 -57.73
CA MET A 1 -27.38 37.66 -57.26
C MET A 1 -27.70 38.68 -56.19
N LEU A 2 -27.59 38.25 -54.93
CA LEU A 2 -27.66 39.16 -53.78
C LEU A 2 -26.30 39.07 -53.10
N GLY A 3 -25.47 40.10 -53.30
CA GLY A 3 -24.18 40.21 -52.64
C GLY A 3 -24.36 40.53 -51.17
N GLY A 4 -23.98 39.60 -50.29
CA GLY A 4 -23.85 39.89 -48.89
C GLY A 4 -22.52 40.59 -48.64
N GLU A 5 -22.54 41.83 -48.28
CA GLU A 5 -21.41 42.58 -47.75
C GLU A 5 -20.97 41.87 -46.41
N LYS A 6 -19.76 41.36 -46.42
CA LYS A 6 -19.08 40.98 -45.19
C LYS A 6 -18.64 42.27 -44.49
N TRP A 7 -19.26 42.58 -43.38
CA TRP A 7 -18.76 43.58 -42.44
C TRP A 7 -17.45 43.08 -41.84
N GLU A 8 -16.32 43.59 -42.30
CA GLU A 8 -15.04 43.41 -41.60
C GLU A 8 -14.96 44.48 -40.52
N GLU A 9 -15.19 44.06 -39.27
CA GLU A 9 -14.93 44.88 -38.09
C GLU A 9 -13.46 45.29 -38.03
N THR A 10 -13.19 46.56 -37.88
CA THR A 10 -11.83 47.05 -37.72
C THR A 10 -11.24 46.57 -36.39
N PRO A 11 -9.91 46.36 -36.27
CA PRO A 11 -9.27 45.88 -35.01
C PRO A 11 -9.54 46.81 -33.81
N SER A 12 -9.83 48.09 -34.02
CA SER A 12 -10.19 49.02 -32.95
C SER A 12 -11.64 48.86 -32.47
N GLU A 13 -12.59 48.48 -33.34
CA GLU A 13 -13.97 48.15 -32.95
C GLU A 13 -14.08 46.85 -32.19
N ARG A 14 -13.29 45.82 -32.56
CA ARG A 14 -13.17 44.60 -31.77
C ARG A 14 -12.62 44.85 -30.37
N LYS A 15 -11.62 45.74 -30.22
CA LYS A 15 -11.11 46.09 -28.89
C LYS A 15 -12.12 46.91 -28.10
N ALA A 16 -12.91 47.79 -28.72
CA ALA A 16 -13.92 48.58 -28.03
C ALA A 16 -15.14 47.72 -27.59
N ALA A 17 -15.57 46.74 -28.41
CA ALA A 17 -16.66 45.83 -28.08
C ALA A 17 -16.29 44.86 -26.92
N VAL A 18 -15.04 44.40 -26.87
CA VAL A 18 -14.51 43.53 -25.79
C VAL A 18 -14.31 44.28 -24.47
N ALA A 19 -14.17 45.62 -24.52
CA ALA A 19 -13.86 46.45 -23.35
C ALA A 19 -14.99 46.53 -22.28
N ASN A 20 -16.22 46.18 -22.63
CA ASN A 20 -17.39 46.30 -21.74
C ASN A 20 -18.05 44.96 -21.38
N ASP A 21 -17.61 43.86 -21.95
CA ASP A 21 -18.20 42.56 -21.68
C ASP A 21 -17.51 41.90 -20.48
N PHE A 22 -18.27 41.62 -19.42
CA PHE A 22 -17.86 40.68 -18.40
C PHE A 22 -18.81 39.49 -18.40
N SER A 23 -18.27 38.30 -18.15
CA SER A 23 -19.04 37.06 -18.05
C SER A 23 -19.08 36.59 -16.62
N LEU A 24 -20.28 36.35 -16.11
CA LEU A 24 -20.50 35.74 -14.80
C LEU A 24 -21.24 34.42 -15.02
N LEU A 25 -20.59 33.34 -14.66
CA LEU A 25 -21.22 32.02 -14.52
C LEU A 25 -21.42 31.75 -13.05
N SER A 26 -22.68 31.53 -12.63
CA SER A 26 -23.01 31.07 -11.27
C SER A 26 -23.79 29.77 -11.39
N VAL A 27 -23.24 28.71 -10.77
CA VAL A 27 -23.86 27.38 -10.71
C VAL A 27 -24.11 27.05 -9.26
N ASN A 28 -25.38 26.72 -8.93
CA ASN A 28 -25.74 26.20 -7.62
C ASN A 28 -26.35 24.81 -7.83
N ILE A 29 -25.76 23.84 -7.19
CA ILE A 29 -26.14 22.43 -7.31
C ILE A 29 -27.14 22.09 -6.22
N ARG A 30 -28.34 21.63 -6.61
CA ARG A 30 -29.40 21.25 -5.66
C ARG A 30 -29.75 19.78 -5.66
N ASN A 31 -29.51 19.08 -6.74
CA ASN A 31 -29.82 17.65 -6.85
C ASN A 31 -29.07 17.05 -8.06
N PHE A 32 -27.76 16.92 -7.93
CA PHE A 32 -26.89 16.46 -9.03
C PHE A 32 -26.78 14.91 -9.09
N ASN A 33 -26.82 14.25 -7.95
CA ASN A 33 -26.49 12.83 -7.84
C ASN A 33 -27.36 11.92 -8.70
N PRO A 34 -28.71 12.09 -8.80
CA PRO A 34 -29.52 11.28 -9.70
C PRO A 34 -29.14 11.42 -11.18
N VAL A 35 -28.67 12.61 -11.60
CA VAL A 35 -28.21 12.84 -12.98
C VAL A 35 -26.85 12.16 -13.19
N ALA A 36 -25.95 12.27 -12.22
CA ALA A 36 -24.64 11.61 -12.27
C ALA A 36 -24.76 10.07 -12.32
N ASP A 37 -25.70 9.51 -11.59
CA ASP A 37 -25.99 8.08 -11.58
C ASP A 37 -26.59 7.61 -12.92
N ALA A 38 -27.50 8.39 -13.50
CA ALA A 38 -28.11 8.08 -14.79
C ALA A 38 -27.07 8.01 -15.94
N VAL A 39 -26.00 8.83 -15.88
CA VAL A 39 -24.89 8.79 -16.87
C VAL A 39 -23.68 8.03 -16.40
N SER A 40 -23.77 7.30 -15.27
CA SER A 40 -22.73 6.42 -14.73
C SER A 40 -21.37 7.08 -14.55
N THR A 41 -21.32 8.37 -14.19
CA THR A 41 -20.06 9.10 -13.99
C THR A 41 -19.32 8.67 -12.74
N GLY A 42 -20.03 8.11 -11.77
CA GLY A 42 -19.53 7.79 -10.41
C GLY A 42 -19.05 9.05 -9.66
N LEU A 43 -19.53 10.24 -10.05
CA LEU A 43 -19.28 11.51 -9.38
C LEU A 43 -20.51 11.88 -8.55
N GLN A 44 -20.32 12.11 -7.25
CA GLN A 44 -21.35 12.63 -6.35
C GLN A 44 -20.91 13.97 -5.80
N ILE A 45 -21.85 14.91 -5.73
CA ILE A 45 -21.61 16.28 -5.27
C ILE A 45 -22.70 16.62 -4.27
N ALA A 46 -22.32 17.24 -3.16
CA ALA A 46 -23.27 17.67 -2.13
C ALA A 46 -24.27 18.68 -2.65
N ASP A 47 -25.51 18.60 -2.20
CA ASP A 47 -26.51 19.63 -2.39
C ASP A 47 -26.05 20.95 -1.73
N GLY A 48 -26.35 22.07 -2.37
CA GLY A 48 -25.86 23.39 -1.93
C GLY A 48 -24.45 23.73 -2.41
N SER A 49 -23.79 22.84 -3.15
CA SER A 49 -22.50 23.16 -3.78
C SER A 49 -22.63 24.31 -4.76
N SER A 50 -21.64 25.19 -4.75
CA SER A 50 -21.64 26.41 -5.56
C SER A 50 -20.35 26.56 -6.37
N LEU A 51 -20.48 27.13 -7.57
CA LEU A 51 -19.38 27.53 -8.41
C LEU A 51 -19.71 28.93 -8.99
N GLN A 52 -18.81 29.87 -8.79
CA GLN A 52 -18.88 31.20 -9.36
C GLN A 52 -17.62 31.46 -10.19
N LEU A 53 -17.78 31.79 -11.43
CA LEU A 53 -16.70 32.17 -12.34
C LEU A 53 -17.00 33.58 -12.88
N LEU A 54 -16.11 34.49 -12.59
CA LEU A 54 -16.13 35.85 -13.15
C LEU A 54 -14.95 35.95 -14.11
N PHE A 55 -15.25 36.41 -15.33
CA PHE A 55 -14.24 36.75 -16.33
C PHE A 55 -14.51 38.14 -16.90
N ASN A 56 -13.50 39.02 -16.83
CA ASN A 56 -13.54 40.34 -17.37
C ASN A 56 -12.39 40.53 -18.38
N PRO A 57 -12.67 40.42 -19.70
CA PRO A 57 -11.64 40.52 -20.73
C PRO A 57 -11.00 41.92 -20.81
N ALA A 58 -11.70 42.97 -20.40
CA ALA A 58 -11.19 44.36 -20.45
C ALA A 58 -10.04 44.56 -19.42
N SER A 59 -10.13 43.92 -18.27
CA SER A 59 -9.11 43.99 -17.20
C SER A 59 -8.26 42.75 -17.12
N ASP A 60 -8.46 41.80 -18.02
CA ASP A 60 -7.83 40.46 -17.98
C ASP A 60 -7.96 39.81 -16.61
N GLN A 61 -9.15 39.92 -15.99
CA GLN A 61 -9.44 39.41 -14.68
C GLN A 61 -10.25 38.13 -14.76
N LEU A 62 -9.75 37.10 -14.07
CA LEU A 62 -10.43 35.83 -13.83
C LEU A 62 -10.58 35.65 -12.32
N SER A 63 -11.77 35.28 -11.84
CA SER A 63 -12.00 34.88 -10.45
C SER A 63 -12.91 33.69 -10.46
N LEU A 64 -12.47 32.63 -9.80
CA LEU A 64 -13.22 31.37 -9.57
C LEU A 64 -13.36 31.14 -8.08
N LYS A 65 -14.58 30.91 -7.64
CA LYS A 65 -14.88 30.47 -6.27
C LYS A 65 -15.76 29.24 -6.35
N ALA A 66 -15.39 28.19 -5.63
CA ALA A 66 -16.20 26.98 -5.52
C ALA A 66 -16.21 26.50 -4.06
N ALA A 67 -17.35 25.98 -3.63
CA ALA A 67 -17.51 25.38 -2.32
C ALA A 67 -18.45 24.19 -2.40
N SER A 68 -18.14 23.14 -1.61
CA SER A 68 -18.95 21.92 -1.54
C SER A 68 -18.76 21.26 -0.18
N GLU A 69 -19.84 20.77 0.43
CA GLU A 69 -19.74 19.96 1.65
C GLU A 69 -19.05 18.62 1.40
N TYR A 70 -19.27 18.02 0.25
CA TYR A 70 -18.48 16.89 -0.22
C TYR A 70 -18.48 16.78 -1.75
N ILE A 71 -17.39 16.21 -2.25
CA ILE A 71 -17.27 15.71 -3.62
C ILE A 71 -16.68 14.31 -3.53
N GLU A 72 -17.40 13.33 -4.08
CA GLU A 72 -16.95 11.96 -4.13
C GLU A 72 -16.85 11.47 -5.58
N ARG A 73 -15.78 10.75 -5.90
CA ARG A 73 -15.60 10.05 -7.17
C ARG A 73 -14.81 8.78 -6.98
N ARG A 74 -15.44 7.62 -7.17
CA ARG A 74 -14.83 6.29 -7.01
C ARG A 74 -14.25 6.10 -5.60
N ARG A 75 -12.91 6.17 -5.45
CA ARG A 75 -12.16 6.01 -4.19
C ARG A 75 -11.62 7.34 -3.65
N MET A 76 -12.09 8.46 -4.18
CA MET A 76 -11.71 9.79 -3.73
C MET A 76 -12.92 10.49 -3.12
N LEU A 77 -12.75 11.00 -1.92
CA LEU A 77 -13.75 11.80 -1.21
C LEU A 77 -13.05 13.03 -0.63
N ALA A 78 -13.54 14.22 -0.95
CA ALA A 78 -13.15 15.46 -0.30
C ALA A 78 -14.35 16.04 0.45
N THR A 79 -14.13 16.43 1.71
CA THR A 79 -15.17 17.04 2.55
C THR A 79 -14.86 18.50 2.85
N ARG A 80 -15.89 19.32 2.97
CA ARG A 80 -15.82 20.78 3.18
C ARG A 80 -14.80 21.47 2.27
N LEU A 81 -14.92 21.17 0.98
CA LEU A 81 -14.04 21.69 -0.05
C LEU A 81 -14.34 23.18 -0.31
N SER A 82 -13.28 23.99 -0.33
CA SER A 82 -13.30 25.37 -0.78
C SER A 82 -12.17 25.60 -1.78
N VAL A 83 -12.46 26.24 -2.89
CA VAL A 83 -11.49 26.59 -3.92
C VAL A 83 -11.67 28.06 -4.29
N ASN A 84 -10.58 28.82 -4.28
CA ASN A 84 -10.51 30.19 -4.74
C ASN A 84 -9.34 30.31 -5.72
N ALA A 85 -9.61 30.80 -6.91
CA ALA A 85 -8.58 31.12 -7.88
C ALA A 85 -8.85 32.51 -8.46
N SER A 86 -7.79 33.28 -8.60
CA SER A 86 -7.90 34.62 -9.21
C SER A 86 -6.60 34.99 -9.92
N ASN A 87 -6.69 35.75 -10.99
CA ASN A 87 -5.53 36.32 -11.60
C ASN A 87 -5.44 37.82 -11.31
N ARG A 88 -4.22 38.34 -11.33
CA ARG A 88 -3.89 39.78 -11.40
C ARG A 88 -2.85 39.95 -12.49
N GLY A 89 -3.28 40.54 -13.63
CA GLY A 89 -2.44 40.60 -14.81
C GLY A 89 -2.05 39.22 -15.30
N ASP A 90 -0.75 38.98 -15.49
CA ASP A 90 -0.16 37.73 -16.00
C ASP A 90 0.03 36.60 -14.95
N SER A 91 -0.48 36.80 -13.73
CA SER A 91 -0.30 35.82 -12.64
C SER A 91 -1.63 35.27 -12.14
N LEU A 92 -1.74 33.95 -12.05
CA LEU A 92 -2.84 33.24 -11.43
C LEU A 92 -2.44 32.80 -10.01
N ALA A 93 -3.29 33.08 -9.02
CA ALA A 93 -3.18 32.55 -7.66
C ALA A 93 -4.33 31.57 -7.41
N VAL A 94 -4.03 30.46 -6.73
CA VAL A 94 -4.99 29.42 -6.36
C VAL A 94 -4.82 29.11 -4.89
N TYR A 95 -5.94 29.04 -4.19
CA TYR A 95 -6.05 28.52 -2.82
C TYR A 95 -7.19 27.51 -2.79
N ALA A 96 -6.92 26.32 -2.28
CA ALA A 96 -7.95 25.34 -2.02
C ALA A 96 -7.76 24.72 -0.63
N SER A 97 -8.84 24.34 0.01
CA SER A 97 -8.82 23.63 1.27
C SER A 97 -9.90 22.57 1.33
N ALA A 98 -9.62 21.49 2.05
CA ALA A 98 -10.59 20.46 2.39
C ALA A 98 -10.40 20.07 3.87
N GLU A 99 -11.47 19.74 4.56
CA GLU A 99 -11.33 19.22 5.92
C GLU A 99 -10.71 17.85 5.91
N ASP A 100 -11.19 16.98 5.03
CA ASP A 100 -10.61 15.67 4.78
C ASP A 100 -10.51 15.40 3.28
N LEU A 101 -9.40 14.81 2.86
CA LEU A 101 -9.24 14.21 1.55
C LEU A 101 -8.89 12.73 1.71
N TYR A 102 -9.77 11.86 1.27
CA TYR A 102 -9.53 10.43 1.14
C TYR A 102 -9.21 10.10 -0.31
N ALA A 103 -8.11 9.41 -0.55
CA ALA A 103 -7.69 8.96 -1.89
C ALA A 103 -7.12 7.55 -1.80
N GLY A 104 -7.96 6.54 -1.95
CA GLY A 104 -7.61 5.13 -1.76
C GLY A 104 -7.24 4.83 -0.31
N VAL A 105 -5.96 4.58 -0.05
CA VAL A 105 -5.42 4.35 1.31
C VAL A 105 -4.92 5.63 1.99
N LEU A 106 -4.80 6.72 1.23
CA LEU A 106 -4.31 8.01 1.72
C LEU A 106 -5.46 8.78 2.37
N HIS A 107 -5.23 9.29 3.58
CA HIS A 107 -6.10 10.23 4.28
C HIS A 107 -5.28 11.47 4.66
N LEU A 108 -5.71 12.63 4.17
CA LEU A 108 -5.09 13.93 4.40
C LEU A 108 -6.11 14.87 5.06
N PRO A 109 -6.17 14.92 6.38
CA PRO A 109 -7.04 15.85 7.09
C PRO A 109 -6.48 17.27 7.09
N ARG A 110 -7.37 18.24 7.18
CA ARG A 110 -7.05 19.68 7.14
C ARG A 110 -6.12 20.05 5.97
N LEU A 111 -6.43 19.50 4.80
CA LEU A 111 -5.67 19.75 3.59
C LEU A 111 -5.79 21.22 3.19
N SER A 112 -4.67 21.85 2.94
CA SER A 112 -4.56 23.17 2.32
C SER A 112 -3.68 23.10 1.08
N LEU A 113 -4.12 23.70 -0.01
CA LEU A 113 -3.36 23.82 -1.25
C LEU A 113 -3.21 25.31 -1.57
N THR A 114 -1.99 25.75 -1.74
CA THR A 114 -1.66 27.10 -2.20
C THR A 114 -0.82 27.03 -3.46
N GLY A 115 -1.06 27.88 -4.42
CA GLY A 115 -0.28 27.87 -5.63
C GLY A 115 -0.49 29.10 -6.51
N GLY A 116 0.29 29.13 -7.57
CA GLY A 116 0.20 30.15 -8.57
C GLY A 116 0.89 29.78 -9.87
N ALA A 117 0.49 30.47 -10.93
CA ALA A 117 1.10 30.33 -12.24
C ALA A 117 1.45 31.72 -12.79
N ARG A 118 2.63 31.85 -13.38
CA ARG A 118 3.10 33.07 -14.06
C ARG A 118 4.16 32.71 -15.09
N GLN A 119 4.05 33.24 -16.32
CA GLN A 119 5.09 33.15 -17.35
C GLN A 119 5.71 31.72 -17.48
N ASN A 120 4.91 30.74 -17.88
CA ASN A 120 5.34 29.33 -18.01
C ASN A 120 5.85 28.66 -16.72
N ARG A 121 5.61 29.25 -15.55
CA ARG A 121 5.97 28.68 -14.25
C ARG A 121 4.72 28.46 -13.43
N VAL A 122 4.66 27.29 -12.79
CA VAL A 122 3.62 26.92 -11.83
C VAL A 122 4.30 26.56 -10.52
N GLN A 123 3.77 27.05 -9.42
CA GLN A 123 4.19 26.65 -8.08
C GLN A 123 2.98 26.18 -7.29
N LEU A 124 3.08 25.03 -6.65
CA LEU A 124 2.06 24.48 -5.77
C LEU A 124 2.68 24.02 -4.46
N SER A 125 1.97 24.20 -3.37
CA SER A 125 2.32 23.68 -2.04
C SER A 125 1.06 23.13 -1.38
N ALA A 126 1.15 21.90 -0.89
CA ALA A 126 0.08 21.22 -0.17
C ALA A 126 0.53 20.99 1.28
N GLY A 127 -0.28 21.43 2.21
CA GLY A 127 -0.10 21.16 3.65
C GLY A 127 -1.26 20.32 4.17
N PHE A 128 -0.98 19.44 5.11
CA PHE A 128 -1.99 18.65 5.83
C PHE A 128 -1.56 18.44 7.28
N ASP A 129 -2.52 18.16 8.17
CA ASP A 129 -2.23 17.99 9.60
C ASP A 129 -3.25 17.07 10.27
N ASP A 130 -2.86 15.84 10.57
CA ASP A 130 -3.62 14.85 11.34
C ASP A 130 -3.14 14.87 12.79
N THR A 131 -3.80 15.67 13.63
CA THR A 131 -3.46 15.74 15.06
C THR A 131 -3.73 14.44 15.81
N LEU A 132 -4.73 13.65 15.41
CA LEU A 132 -5.10 12.40 16.06
C LEU A 132 -4.02 11.34 15.84
N ARG A 133 -3.52 11.23 14.61
CA ARG A 133 -2.45 10.30 14.25
C ARG A 133 -1.04 10.89 14.39
N ARG A 134 -0.94 12.16 14.80
CA ARG A 134 0.32 12.90 14.90
C ARG A 134 1.12 12.87 13.59
N VAL A 135 0.42 13.04 12.45
CA VAL A 135 1.02 13.09 11.12
C VAL A 135 0.70 14.44 10.50
N SER A 136 1.72 15.18 10.10
CA SER A 136 1.58 16.44 9.39
C SER A 136 2.60 16.52 8.25
N GLY A 137 2.37 17.39 7.29
CA GLY A 137 3.31 17.57 6.18
C GLY A 137 3.07 18.84 5.40
N LEU A 138 4.15 19.27 4.77
CA LEU A 138 4.17 20.31 3.75
C LEU A 138 4.95 19.79 2.56
N VAL A 139 4.31 19.69 1.40
CA VAL A 139 4.95 19.27 0.15
C VAL A 139 4.69 20.31 -0.91
N GLY A 140 5.77 20.80 -1.50
CA GLY A 140 5.67 21.82 -2.53
C GLY A 140 6.55 21.51 -3.73
N PHE A 141 6.12 22.01 -4.89
CA PHE A 141 6.93 21.94 -6.10
C PHE A 141 6.75 23.18 -6.97
N ARG A 142 7.75 23.42 -7.81
CA ARG A 142 7.73 24.42 -8.87
C ARG A 142 8.03 23.73 -10.19
N ALA A 143 7.18 23.93 -11.17
CA ALA A 143 7.37 23.48 -12.53
C ALA A 143 7.58 24.68 -13.44
N ALA A 144 8.51 24.59 -14.37
CA ALA A 144 8.75 25.59 -15.40
C ALA A 144 8.93 24.90 -16.76
N VAL A 145 8.28 25.42 -17.78
CA VAL A 145 8.55 24.99 -19.16
C VAL A 145 9.89 25.61 -19.57
N ALA A 146 10.86 24.78 -19.93
CA ALA A 146 12.14 25.26 -20.42
C ALA A 146 12.01 25.89 -21.81
N ASP A 147 12.79 26.93 -22.05
CA ASP A 147 12.84 27.56 -23.37
C ASP A 147 13.53 26.70 -24.41
N GLU A 148 14.44 25.80 -23.95
CA GLU A 148 15.11 24.82 -24.80
C GLU A 148 14.21 23.61 -25.05
N HIS A 149 14.21 23.15 -26.31
CA HIS A 149 13.55 21.91 -26.68
C HIS A 149 14.49 20.73 -26.44
N GLY A 150 14.06 19.77 -25.63
CA GLY A 150 14.74 18.48 -25.53
C GLY A 150 14.54 17.62 -26.79
N PRO A 151 15.15 16.44 -26.84
CA PRO A 151 15.07 15.53 -27.98
C PRO A 151 13.64 15.18 -28.39
N ASN A 152 12.71 15.23 -27.46
CA ASN A 152 11.30 14.83 -27.64
C ASN A 152 10.31 16.01 -27.51
N GLY A 153 10.76 17.25 -27.68
CA GLY A 153 9.93 18.45 -27.61
C GLY A 153 10.19 19.30 -26.36
N ARG A 154 9.15 19.98 -25.87
CA ARG A 154 9.27 20.88 -24.71
C ARG A 154 9.57 20.09 -23.44
N VAL A 155 10.48 20.60 -22.64
CA VAL A 155 10.90 20.02 -21.35
C VAL A 155 10.31 20.85 -20.22
N VAL A 156 9.77 20.18 -19.21
CA VAL A 156 9.34 20.78 -17.94
C VAL A 156 10.40 20.47 -16.89
N ASP A 157 11.02 21.51 -16.32
CA ASP A 157 11.88 21.41 -15.13
C ASP A 157 11.00 21.46 -13.88
N LEU A 158 10.95 20.34 -13.13
CA LEU A 158 10.23 20.23 -11.87
C LEU A 158 11.23 20.29 -10.71
N ARG A 159 11.03 21.21 -9.78
CA ARG A 159 11.82 21.36 -8.57
C ARG A 159 10.95 21.13 -7.34
N ILE A 160 11.43 20.31 -6.44
CA ILE A 160 10.82 20.16 -5.12
C ILE A 160 11.23 21.38 -4.28
N LEU A 161 10.26 22.03 -3.70
CA LEU A 161 10.45 23.11 -2.72
C LEU A 161 10.76 22.48 -1.35
N PRO A 162 11.22 23.25 -0.35
CA PRO A 162 11.41 22.72 0.99
C PRO A 162 10.16 21.99 1.48
N SER A 163 10.25 20.66 1.58
CA SER A 163 9.14 19.76 1.83
C SER A 163 9.49 18.79 2.95
N HIS A 164 8.50 18.50 3.80
CA HIS A 164 8.68 17.57 4.89
C HIS A 164 7.36 16.88 5.25
N ILE A 165 7.49 15.70 5.86
CA ILE A 165 6.40 14.96 6.50
C ILE A 165 6.87 14.59 7.90
N THR A 166 6.07 14.88 8.90
CA THR A 166 6.33 14.54 10.31
C THR A 166 5.33 13.45 10.73
N ARG A 167 5.81 12.39 11.36
CA ARG A 167 5.00 11.36 11.99
C ARG A 167 5.56 11.08 13.38
N GLY A 168 4.77 11.43 14.41
CA GLY A 168 5.24 11.36 15.79
C GLY A 168 6.40 12.33 16.04
N ASP A 169 7.54 11.78 16.38
CA ASP A 169 8.81 12.49 16.64
C ASP A 169 9.76 12.51 15.43
N LYS A 170 9.40 11.79 14.34
CA LYS A 170 10.24 11.65 13.14
C LYS A 170 9.79 12.62 12.05
N THR A 171 10.71 13.45 11.59
CA THR A 171 10.50 14.34 10.45
C THR A 171 11.32 13.87 9.25
N TRP A 172 10.61 13.62 8.15
CA TRP A 172 11.17 13.23 6.87
C TRP A 172 11.29 14.44 5.96
N GLN A 173 12.45 14.66 5.40
CA GLN A 173 12.70 15.70 4.39
C GLN A 173 12.53 15.10 3.00
N ILE A 174 11.94 15.88 2.09
CA ILE A 174 11.72 15.49 0.70
C ILE A 174 12.42 16.51 -0.19
N PHE A 175 13.31 16.06 -1.05
CA PHE A 175 13.96 16.91 -2.02
C PHE A 175 14.38 16.13 -3.27
N ALA A 176 14.61 16.83 -4.37
CA ALA A 176 15.20 16.25 -5.56
C ALA A 176 16.28 17.19 -6.10
N ARG A 177 17.34 16.61 -6.66
CA ARG A 177 18.36 17.39 -7.34
C ARG A 177 17.81 17.97 -8.64
N LYS A 178 17.14 17.14 -9.45
CA LYS A 178 16.56 17.53 -10.72
C LYS A 178 15.48 16.54 -11.15
N ILE A 179 14.36 17.03 -11.66
CA ILE A 179 13.35 16.22 -12.32
C ILE A 179 13.00 16.90 -13.63
N LEU A 180 13.14 16.18 -14.75
CA LEU A 180 12.77 16.67 -16.07
C LEU A 180 11.68 15.78 -16.66
N LEU A 181 10.66 16.41 -17.21
CA LEU A 181 9.57 15.74 -17.90
C LEU A 181 9.51 16.22 -19.35
N ASP A 182 9.44 15.27 -20.27
CA ASP A 182 9.07 15.54 -21.66
C ASP A 182 7.95 14.60 -22.11
N THR A 183 7.60 14.58 -23.39
CA THR A 183 6.50 13.77 -23.93
C THR A 183 6.79 12.26 -23.95
N ALA A 184 8.05 11.84 -23.77
CA ALA A 184 8.49 10.46 -23.91
C ALA A 184 9.13 9.89 -22.63
N GLN A 185 9.59 10.75 -21.72
CA GLN A 185 10.32 10.31 -20.54
C GLN A 185 10.19 11.26 -19.34
N VAL A 186 10.49 10.69 -18.16
CA VAL A 186 10.71 11.42 -16.91
C VAL A 186 12.12 11.07 -16.42
N VAL A 187 12.99 12.07 -16.36
CA VAL A 187 14.34 11.94 -15.79
C VAL A 187 14.26 12.36 -14.34
N ILE A 188 14.66 11.48 -13.45
CA ILE A 188 14.72 11.71 -12.00
C ILE A 188 16.18 11.65 -11.60
N ASP A 189 16.76 12.78 -11.22
CA ASP A 189 18.11 12.86 -10.68
C ASP A 189 18.00 13.04 -9.18
N LYS A 190 18.16 11.94 -8.46
CA LYS A 190 18.27 11.86 -7.00
C LYS A 190 17.08 12.51 -6.26
N PHE A 191 15.93 11.90 -6.35
CA PHE A 191 14.80 12.22 -5.48
C PHE A 191 14.94 11.48 -4.15
N TYR A 192 15.00 12.22 -3.05
CA TYR A 192 15.18 11.70 -1.70
C TYR A 192 13.95 11.90 -0.83
N VAL A 193 13.65 10.90 -0.01
CA VAL A 193 12.82 11.00 1.19
C VAL A 193 13.67 10.48 2.34
N MET A 194 14.08 11.33 3.26
CA MET A 194 15.05 10.94 4.28
C MET A 194 14.81 11.62 5.62
N ASN A 195 15.24 10.94 6.67
CA ASN A 195 15.42 11.50 8.00
C ASN A 195 16.88 11.24 8.45
N ARG A 196 17.20 11.41 9.74
CA ARG A 196 18.57 11.22 10.24
C ARG A 196 19.10 9.79 10.07
N GLU A 197 18.23 8.79 10.05
CA GLU A 197 18.58 7.37 10.13
C GLU A 197 18.22 6.60 8.87
N GLN A 198 17.25 7.09 8.11
CA GLN A 198 16.59 6.34 7.04
C GLN A 198 16.58 7.15 5.76
N GLU A 199 16.82 6.47 4.65
CA GLU A 199 16.84 7.09 3.33
C GLU A 199 16.09 6.23 2.31
N LEU A 200 15.25 6.87 1.52
CA LEU A 200 14.71 6.37 0.27
C LEU A 200 15.21 7.26 -0.86
N LEU A 201 15.89 6.67 -1.82
CA LEU A 201 16.40 7.32 -3.01
C LEU A 201 15.74 6.76 -4.26
N LEU A 202 15.15 7.62 -5.08
CA LEU A 202 14.65 7.28 -6.40
C LEU A 202 15.52 8.00 -7.45
N ASP A 203 16.08 7.25 -8.39
CA ASP A 203 17.00 7.77 -9.41
C ASP A 203 16.83 7.04 -10.74
N GLY A 204 16.99 7.74 -11.86
CA GLY A 204 17.00 7.15 -13.19
C GLY A 204 16.04 7.78 -14.18
N VAL A 205 15.70 7.03 -15.22
CA VAL A 205 14.88 7.48 -16.33
C VAL A 205 13.66 6.58 -16.52
N ALA A 206 12.47 7.14 -16.38
CA ALA A 206 11.21 6.49 -16.69
C ALA A 206 10.84 6.76 -18.16
N SER A 207 11.00 5.76 -19.04
CA SER A 207 10.68 5.87 -20.47
C SER A 207 10.09 4.56 -20.99
N ARG A 208 9.90 4.48 -22.29
CA ARG A 208 9.55 3.24 -23.02
C ARG A 208 10.76 2.43 -23.47
N SER A 209 11.98 2.97 -23.35
CA SER A 209 13.22 2.28 -23.72
C SER A 209 13.50 1.11 -22.79
N ARG A 210 14.10 0.05 -23.33
CA ARG A 210 14.55 -1.11 -22.53
C ARG A 210 15.87 -0.84 -21.79
N GLU A 211 16.59 0.17 -22.18
CA GLU A 211 17.86 0.55 -21.58
C GLU A 211 17.63 1.45 -20.35
N ASP A 212 16.50 2.17 -20.34
CA ASP A 212 16.17 3.09 -19.26
C ASP A 212 15.51 2.34 -18.08
N SER A 213 15.89 2.76 -16.90
CA SER A 213 15.35 2.24 -15.65
C SER A 213 15.23 3.32 -14.59
N VAL A 214 14.28 3.13 -13.70
CA VAL A 214 14.19 3.88 -12.43
C VAL A 214 14.55 2.91 -11.31
N THR A 215 15.47 3.32 -10.46
CA THR A 215 15.94 2.56 -9.29
C THR A 215 15.43 3.22 -8.02
N LEU A 216 14.84 2.44 -7.14
CA LEU A 216 14.53 2.78 -5.77
C LEU A 216 15.57 2.12 -4.87
N SER A 217 16.26 2.90 -4.05
CA SER A 217 17.18 2.39 -3.03
C SER A 217 16.65 2.72 -1.65
N LEU A 218 16.76 1.76 -0.74
CA LEU A 218 16.34 1.86 0.65
C LEU A 218 17.55 1.70 1.55
N HIS A 219 17.74 2.61 2.49
CA HIS A 219 18.77 2.51 3.51
C HIS A 219 18.15 2.63 4.89
N ASN A 220 18.38 1.58 5.71
CA ASN A 220 17.90 1.50 7.09
C ASN A 220 16.40 1.83 7.25
N PHE A 221 15.60 1.45 6.25
CA PHE A 221 14.20 1.85 6.15
C PHE A 221 13.33 0.97 7.06
N ASP A 222 12.39 1.59 7.76
CA ASP A 222 11.47 0.94 8.69
C ASP A 222 10.43 0.08 7.93
N LEU A 223 10.18 -1.13 8.38
CA LEU A 223 9.17 -2.03 7.80
C LEU A 223 7.74 -1.70 8.22
N ALA A 224 7.54 -0.95 9.29
CA ALA A 224 6.21 -0.63 9.82
C ALA A 224 5.22 -0.05 8.80
N PRO A 225 5.61 0.80 7.83
CA PRO A 225 4.69 1.27 6.79
C PRO A 225 4.11 0.15 5.91
N PHE A 226 4.81 -0.98 5.79
CA PHE A 226 4.40 -2.14 4.98
C PHE A 226 3.68 -3.21 5.81
N ALA A 227 3.77 -3.14 7.14
CA ALA A 227 3.21 -4.14 8.05
C ALA A 227 1.68 -4.16 8.14
N GLN A 228 0.99 -3.08 7.72
CA GLN A 228 -0.47 -2.95 7.85
C GLN A 228 -1.28 -4.13 7.25
N VAL A 229 -0.76 -4.80 6.24
CA VAL A 229 -1.43 -5.98 5.66
C VAL A 229 -1.30 -7.18 6.60
N ALA A 230 -0.14 -7.36 7.22
CA ALA A 230 0.13 -8.43 8.16
C ALA A 230 -0.61 -8.22 9.49
N GLU A 231 -0.75 -6.99 9.96
CA GLU A 231 -1.52 -6.62 11.16
C GLU A 231 -2.97 -7.11 11.11
N ARG A 232 -3.60 -7.06 9.93
CA ARG A 232 -4.97 -7.58 9.74
C ARG A 232 -5.08 -9.10 9.91
N MET A 233 -3.95 -9.79 9.85
CA MET A 233 -3.83 -11.24 10.04
C MET A 233 -3.30 -11.59 11.45
N GLY A 234 -3.12 -10.58 12.32
CA GLY A 234 -2.59 -10.75 13.67
C GLY A 234 -1.06 -10.80 13.75
N TYR A 235 -0.36 -10.36 12.69
CA TYR A 235 1.11 -10.30 12.69
C TYR A 235 1.61 -8.88 12.80
N TYR A 236 2.34 -8.58 13.87
CA TYR A 236 3.08 -7.34 14.06
C TYR A 236 4.50 -7.54 13.58
N ILE A 237 4.88 -6.80 12.53
CA ILE A 237 6.21 -6.91 11.93
C ILE A 237 6.96 -5.62 12.18
N GLU A 238 8.08 -5.73 12.88
CA GLU A 238 9.04 -4.65 13.08
C GLU A 238 10.37 -5.00 12.45
N GLY A 239 11.19 -3.99 12.18
CA GLY A 239 12.53 -4.21 11.65
C GLY A 239 12.98 -3.16 10.66
N ARG A 240 14.17 -3.38 10.14
CA ARG A 240 14.85 -2.50 9.21
C ARG A 240 15.16 -3.22 7.90
N THR A 241 15.11 -2.46 6.81
CA THR A 241 15.40 -3.01 5.49
C THR A 241 16.40 -2.12 4.74
N ASN A 242 17.26 -2.80 4.00
CA ASN A 242 18.20 -2.21 3.06
C ASN A 242 18.00 -2.88 1.71
N GLY A 243 18.36 -2.21 0.62
CA GLY A 243 18.31 -2.84 -0.69
C GLY A 243 17.82 -1.94 -1.79
N SER A 244 17.50 -2.52 -2.90
CA SER A 244 17.04 -1.77 -4.06
C SER A 244 15.99 -2.52 -4.88
N ALA A 245 15.18 -1.74 -5.58
CA ALA A 245 14.30 -2.22 -6.63
C ALA A 245 14.51 -1.40 -7.89
N ALA A 246 14.51 -2.03 -9.05
CA ALA A 246 14.64 -1.35 -10.33
C ALA A 246 13.47 -1.72 -11.24
N MET A 247 12.92 -0.72 -11.93
CA MET A 247 11.90 -0.90 -12.95
C MET A 247 12.42 -0.42 -14.30
N LYS A 248 12.54 -1.33 -15.26
CA LYS A 248 12.90 -1.04 -16.65
C LYS A 248 11.68 -0.76 -17.49
N SER A 249 11.82 0.05 -18.53
CA SER A 249 10.74 0.38 -19.48
C SER A 249 9.45 0.81 -18.77
N VAL A 250 9.54 1.72 -17.81
CA VAL A 250 8.45 2.13 -16.89
C VAL A 250 7.14 2.43 -17.63
N LEU A 251 7.23 3.17 -18.75
CA LEU A 251 6.05 3.60 -19.53
C LEU A 251 5.51 2.53 -20.50
N ARG A 252 6.12 1.35 -20.54
CA ARG A 252 5.71 0.24 -21.43
C ARG A 252 5.28 -1.02 -20.67
N GLY A 253 5.38 -1.00 -19.32
CA GLY A 253 5.16 -2.18 -18.51
C GLY A 253 6.26 -3.23 -18.75
N GLY A 254 7.49 -2.89 -18.34
CA GLY A 254 8.67 -3.73 -18.57
C GLY A 254 8.90 -4.74 -17.45
N GLU A 255 10.05 -4.66 -16.80
CA GLU A 255 10.46 -5.59 -15.76
C GLU A 255 10.70 -4.84 -14.45
N ILE A 256 10.22 -5.39 -13.34
CA ILE A 256 10.62 -4.97 -12.00
C ILE A 256 11.54 -6.06 -11.41
N THR A 257 12.67 -5.64 -10.87
CA THR A 257 13.53 -6.48 -10.04
C THR A 257 13.67 -5.84 -8.68
N ALA A 258 13.75 -6.64 -7.62
CA ALA A 258 14.04 -6.15 -6.28
C ALA A 258 15.00 -7.11 -5.58
N ASP A 259 15.89 -6.53 -4.79
CA ASP A 259 16.87 -7.21 -3.94
C ASP A 259 16.89 -6.49 -2.59
N ILE A 260 16.19 -7.06 -1.63
CA ILE A 260 15.90 -6.45 -0.34
C ILE A 260 16.50 -7.30 0.77
N LEU A 261 17.27 -6.66 1.63
CA LEU A 261 17.85 -7.25 2.83
C LEU A 261 16.96 -6.90 4.02
N LEU A 262 16.52 -7.91 4.72
CA LEU A 262 15.69 -7.82 5.93
C LEU A 262 16.60 -8.11 7.12
N ASP A 263 16.96 -7.06 7.84
CA ASP A 263 17.84 -7.12 9.00
C ASP A 263 17.05 -6.76 10.26
N SER A 264 17.31 -7.43 11.37
CA SER A 264 16.65 -7.16 12.66
C SER A 264 15.11 -7.17 12.56
N VAL A 265 14.56 -8.17 11.87
CA VAL A 265 13.12 -8.32 11.75
C VAL A 265 12.61 -9.12 12.94
N GLU A 266 11.53 -8.62 13.54
CA GLU A 266 10.78 -9.30 14.58
C GLU A 266 9.32 -9.47 14.12
N VAL A 267 8.75 -10.62 14.39
CA VAL A 267 7.35 -10.94 14.08
C VAL A 267 6.69 -11.36 15.39
N ASN A 268 5.75 -10.56 15.88
CA ASN A 268 5.13 -10.77 17.21
C ASN A 268 6.19 -10.93 18.32
N ASP A 269 7.17 -10.03 18.37
CA ASP A 269 8.31 -10.04 19.31
C ASP A 269 9.27 -11.25 19.17
N ILE A 270 9.10 -12.08 18.14
CA ILE A 270 9.97 -13.21 17.85
C ILE A 270 11.00 -12.80 16.80
N PRO A 271 12.31 -12.84 17.11
CA PRO A 271 13.34 -12.46 16.16
C PRO A 271 13.41 -13.43 14.97
N ALA A 272 13.36 -12.90 13.77
CA ALA A 272 13.60 -13.65 12.55
C ALA A 272 15.09 -13.60 12.15
N PRO A 273 15.62 -14.65 11.52
CA PRO A 273 16.98 -14.60 10.98
C PRO A 273 17.11 -13.52 9.90
N PRO A 274 18.33 -12.96 9.70
CA PRO A 274 18.56 -12.03 8.60
C PRO A 274 18.25 -12.69 7.25
N MET A 275 17.36 -12.08 6.47
CA MET A 275 16.87 -12.64 5.21
C MET A 275 17.21 -11.75 4.02
N ARG A 276 17.26 -12.34 2.84
CA ARG A 276 17.29 -11.66 1.56
C ARG A 276 16.06 -12.03 0.75
N LEU A 277 15.31 -11.03 0.34
CA LEU A 277 14.18 -11.16 -0.57
C LEU A 277 14.62 -10.69 -1.95
N ALA A 278 14.65 -11.60 -2.91
CA ALA A 278 14.88 -11.30 -4.31
C ALA A 278 13.60 -11.55 -5.10
N SER A 279 13.18 -10.57 -5.90
CA SER A 279 12.00 -10.73 -6.76
C SER A 279 12.24 -10.21 -8.17
N ARG A 280 11.49 -10.78 -9.11
CA ARG A 280 11.47 -10.37 -10.51
C ARG A 280 10.08 -10.48 -11.06
N TRP A 281 9.56 -9.38 -11.58
CA TRP A 281 8.29 -9.32 -12.27
C TRP A 281 8.50 -8.93 -13.72
N ASP A 282 8.22 -9.84 -14.63
CA ASP A 282 8.24 -9.62 -16.08
C ASP A 282 6.79 -9.45 -16.56
N PHE A 283 6.40 -8.21 -16.85
CA PHE A 283 5.04 -7.89 -17.31
C PHE A 283 4.77 -8.44 -18.72
N ALA A 284 5.79 -8.50 -19.58
CA ALA A 284 5.63 -9.00 -20.94
C ALA A 284 5.35 -10.51 -20.97
N ARG A 285 5.88 -11.24 -20.00
CA ARG A 285 5.64 -12.68 -19.80
C ARG A 285 4.58 -12.97 -18.77
N SER A 286 3.95 -11.95 -18.20
CA SER A 286 2.98 -12.08 -17.11
C SER A 286 3.46 -13.03 -16.01
N ARG A 287 4.69 -12.83 -15.53
CA ARG A 287 5.29 -13.71 -14.54
C ARG A 287 6.01 -12.93 -13.46
N ALA A 288 5.61 -13.18 -12.21
CA ALA A 288 6.31 -12.71 -11.02
C ALA A 288 6.99 -13.89 -10.33
N GLY A 289 8.25 -13.72 -9.93
CA GLY A 289 9.00 -14.69 -9.14
C GLY A 289 9.49 -14.06 -7.85
N VAL A 290 9.55 -14.82 -6.77
CA VAL A 290 10.09 -14.41 -5.48
C VAL A 290 10.96 -15.53 -4.90
N THR A 291 12.04 -15.12 -4.26
CA THR A 291 12.91 -16.02 -3.49
C THR A 291 13.25 -15.32 -2.18
N VAL A 292 13.05 -16.00 -1.06
CA VAL A 292 13.50 -15.58 0.27
C VAL A 292 14.57 -16.56 0.73
N SER A 293 15.71 -16.07 1.15
CA SER A 293 16.82 -16.89 1.62
C SER A 293 17.36 -16.38 2.95
N ASP A 294 17.79 -17.30 3.79
CA ASP A 294 18.57 -17.01 4.99
C ASP A 294 19.95 -16.51 4.59
N ARG A 295 20.38 -15.37 5.12
CA ARG A 295 21.67 -14.76 4.78
C ARG A 295 22.85 -15.43 5.49
N ILE A 296 22.60 -16.09 6.63
CA ILE A 296 23.62 -16.77 7.43
C ILE A 296 23.84 -18.17 6.89
N ARG A 297 22.76 -18.95 6.78
CA ARG A 297 22.83 -20.35 6.31
C ARG A 297 22.93 -20.45 4.79
N ARG A 298 22.52 -19.39 4.06
CA ARG A 298 22.45 -19.30 2.58
C ARG A 298 21.42 -20.24 1.96
N ASP A 299 20.52 -20.77 2.76
CA ASP A 299 19.46 -21.66 2.31
C ASP A 299 18.28 -20.87 1.76
N THR A 300 17.58 -21.47 0.81
CA THR A 300 16.36 -20.88 0.26
C THR A 300 15.18 -21.31 1.12
N LEU A 301 14.61 -20.35 1.84
CA LEU A 301 13.44 -20.57 2.71
C LEU A 301 12.14 -20.61 1.91
N ILE A 302 12.00 -19.71 0.96
CA ILE A 302 10.80 -19.60 0.11
C ILE A 302 11.23 -19.38 -1.33
N ARG A 303 10.60 -20.14 -2.24
CA ARG A 303 10.69 -19.91 -3.68
C ARG A 303 9.31 -20.01 -4.29
N GLY A 304 8.91 -19.00 -5.04
CA GLY A 304 7.60 -19.01 -5.65
C GLY A 304 7.53 -18.26 -6.97
N PHE A 305 6.46 -18.51 -7.70
CA PHE A 305 6.08 -17.68 -8.85
C PHE A 305 4.56 -17.56 -8.95
N TYR A 306 4.13 -16.48 -9.59
CA TYR A 306 2.75 -16.22 -9.98
C TYR A 306 2.69 -15.81 -11.45
N ALA A 307 1.77 -16.38 -12.21
CA ALA A 307 1.47 -16.06 -13.60
C ALA A 307 0.02 -15.56 -13.73
N PRO A 308 -0.19 -14.22 -13.71
CA PRO A 308 -1.52 -13.61 -13.69
C PRO A 308 -2.42 -13.99 -14.86
N ASP A 309 -1.87 -14.08 -16.08
CA ASP A 309 -2.58 -14.41 -17.32
C ASP A 309 -3.26 -15.79 -17.28
N ARG A 310 -2.63 -16.73 -16.60
CA ARG A 310 -3.11 -18.11 -16.43
C ARG A 310 -3.66 -18.38 -15.04
N ASN A 311 -3.60 -17.37 -14.16
CA ASN A 311 -3.92 -17.48 -12.76
C ASN A 311 -3.26 -18.68 -12.07
N ARG A 312 -1.98 -18.98 -12.46
CA ARG A 312 -1.19 -20.10 -11.95
C ARG A 312 -0.19 -19.60 -10.91
N TYR A 313 -0.03 -20.36 -9.87
CA TYR A 313 0.94 -20.10 -8.82
C TYR A 313 1.65 -21.37 -8.36
N PHE A 314 2.83 -21.16 -7.84
CA PHE A 314 3.66 -22.16 -7.21
C PHE A 314 4.43 -21.49 -6.08
N ALA A 315 4.51 -22.16 -4.93
CA ALA A 315 5.37 -21.78 -3.83
C ALA A 315 5.94 -23.03 -3.17
N ARG A 316 7.21 -22.97 -2.83
CA ARG A 316 7.89 -23.97 -2.01
C ARG A 316 8.45 -23.27 -0.78
N LEU A 317 8.15 -23.83 0.38
CA LEU A 317 8.65 -23.43 1.68
C LEU A 317 9.56 -24.56 2.20
N ASP A 318 10.79 -24.23 2.52
CA ASP A 318 11.75 -25.12 3.16
C ASP A 318 12.31 -24.37 4.38
N VAL A 319 11.85 -24.73 5.57
CA VAL A 319 12.24 -24.08 6.84
C VAL A 319 12.70 -25.15 7.82
N ASP A 320 13.93 -25.03 8.33
CA ASP A 320 14.51 -25.98 9.26
C ASP A 320 14.11 -25.72 10.71
N SER A 321 13.79 -24.46 11.04
CA SER A 321 13.49 -24.04 12.41
C SER A 321 12.57 -22.84 12.41
N LEU A 322 11.34 -23.04 12.84
CA LEU A 322 10.31 -22.01 13.00
C LEU A 322 9.79 -22.10 14.43
N ASP A 323 9.75 -20.96 15.12
CA ASP A 323 9.13 -20.88 16.44
C ASP A 323 7.61 -21.09 16.32
N MET A 324 7.08 -22.04 17.07
CA MET A 324 5.66 -22.39 17.02
C MET A 324 4.77 -21.28 17.55
N ALA A 325 5.27 -20.37 18.37
CA ALA A 325 4.52 -19.20 18.85
C ALA A 325 4.08 -18.27 17.71
N LEU A 326 4.75 -18.32 16.56
CA LEU A 326 4.30 -17.60 15.33
C LEU A 326 2.96 -18.11 14.78
N LEU A 327 2.48 -19.26 15.21
CA LEU A 327 1.18 -19.80 14.81
C LEU A 327 0.03 -19.37 15.73
N ASP A 328 0.32 -18.81 16.89
CA ASP A 328 -0.70 -18.40 17.87
C ASP A 328 -1.78 -17.47 17.26
N PRO A 329 -1.47 -16.48 16.40
CA PRO A 329 -2.50 -15.65 15.77
C PRO A 329 -3.45 -16.43 14.84
N ILE A 330 -2.94 -17.49 14.19
CA ILE A 330 -3.74 -18.35 13.31
C ILE A 330 -4.61 -19.31 14.11
N LEU A 331 -4.11 -19.78 15.26
CA LEU A 331 -4.73 -20.79 16.11
C LEU A 331 -5.54 -20.16 17.27
N ALA A 332 -5.64 -18.84 17.31
CA ALA A 332 -6.34 -18.10 18.37
C ALA A 332 -7.78 -18.60 18.56
N GLY A 333 -8.15 -18.85 19.82
CA GLY A 333 -9.46 -19.42 20.21
C GLY A 333 -9.53 -20.95 20.14
N VAL A 334 -8.45 -21.63 19.73
CA VAL A 334 -8.31 -23.08 19.78
C VAL A 334 -7.20 -23.46 20.75
N VAL A 335 -6.02 -22.87 20.56
CA VAL A 335 -4.86 -23.03 21.43
C VAL A 335 -4.15 -21.70 21.63
N SER A 336 -3.39 -21.61 22.71
CA SER A 336 -2.61 -20.44 23.09
C SER A 336 -1.32 -20.85 23.80
N SER A 337 -0.42 -19.87 23.97
CA SER A 337 0.87 -20.08 24.67
C SER A 337 1.66 -21.24 24.06
N THR A 338 1.80 -21.20 22.72
CA THR A 338 2.47 -22.28 22.00
C THR A 338 3.98 -22.12 22.07
N GLU A 339 4.66 -23.11 22.58
CA GLU A 339 6.12 -23.23 22.60
C GLU A 339 6.55 -24.40 21.71
N GLY A 340 7.79 -24.37 21.23
CA GLY A 340 8.38 -25.46 20.45
C GLY A 340 8.91 -24.98 19.11
N MET A 341 9.52 -25.88 18.38
CA MET A 341 10.14 -25.61 17.09
C MET A 341 9.53 -26.51 16.02
N ALA A 342 9.30 -25.92 14.84
CA ALA A 342 8.87 -26.68 13.68
C ALA A 342 9.90 -26.61 12.55
N SER A 343 10.03 -27.69 11.78
CA SER A 343 10.61 -27.69 10.44
C SER A 343 9.54 -28.05 9.42
N ALA A 344 9.61 -27.48 8.24
CA ALA A 344 8.60 -27.68 7.22
C ALA A 344 9.21 -27.70 5.81
N GLY A 345 8.83 -28.71 5.03
CA GLY A 345 9.05 -28.78 3.60
C GLY A 345 7.70 -28.86 2.88
N LEU A 346 7.17 -27.71 2.43
CA LEU A 346 5.84 -27.63 1.84
C LEU A 346 5.91 -27.13 0.41
N THR A 347 5.08 -27.70 -0.45
CA THR A 347 4.89 -27.25 -1.84
C THR A 347 3.42 -26.93 -2.04
N LEU A 348 3.15 -25.68 -2.44
CA LEU A 348 1.84 -25.19 -2.85
C LEU A 348 1.86 -24.95 -4.35
N GLN A 349 0.93 -25.53 -5.08
CA GLN A 349 0.72 -25.26 -6.49
C GLN A 349 -0.75 -25.13 -6.80
N GLY A 350 -1.09 -24.36 -7.84
CA GLY A 350 -2.49 -24.22 -8.17
C GLY A 350 -2.78 -23.34 -9.36
N GLN A 351 -4.09 -23.28 -9.66
CA GLN A 351 -4.65 -22.43 -10.69
C GLN A 351 -6.02 -21.90 -10.25
N GLY A 352 -6.20 -20.58 -10.27
CA GLY A 352 -7.42 -19.96 -9.78
C GLY A 352 -7.67 -20.26 -8.29
N ARG A 353 -8.83 -20.81 -8.00
CA ARG A 353 -9.20 -21.23 -6.63
C ARG A 353 -8.78 -22.67 -6.28
N LYS A 354 -8.26 -23.42 -7.25
CA LYS A 354 -7.79 -24.78 -7.01
C LYS A 354 -6.34 -24.72 -6.55
N ALA A 355 -6.12 -25.06 -5.31
CA ALA A 355 -4.80 -25.16 -4.70
C ALA A 355 -4.54 -26.59 -4.27
N ASP A 356 -3.30 -27.02 -4.39
CA ASP A 356 -2.82 -28.29 -3.89
C ASP A 356 -1.58 -28.05 -3.02
N LEU A 357 -1.65 -28.48 -1.76
CA LEU A 357 -0.60 -28.35 -0.76
C LEU A 357 -0.12 -29.74 -0.37
N GLU A 358 1.17 -29.94 -0.50
CA GLU A 358 1.84 -31.21 -0.18
C GLU A 358 3.13 -30.99 0.60
N GLY A 359 3.52 -31.97 1.41
CA GLY A 359 4.79 -31.97 2.11
C GLY A 359 4.74 -32.57 3.50
N GLU A 360 5.64 -32.12 4.36
CA GLU A 360 5.78 -32.62 5.73
C GLU A 360 6.11 -31.46 6.68
N ILE A 361 5.54 -31.51 7.87
CA ILE A 361 5.87 -30.62 8.98
C ILE A 361 6.30 -31.49 10.15
N ARG A 362 7.45 -31.21 10.70
CA ARG A 362 7.96 -31.86 11.94
C ARG A 362 7.95 -30.84 13.06
N VAL A 363 7.38 -31.19 14.16
CA VAL A 363 7.29 -30.36 15.36
C VAL A 363 8.06 -31.06 16.49
N ALA A 364 8.92 -30.31 17.17
CA ALA A 364 9.72 -30.77 18.28
C ALA A 364 9.45 -29.90 19.52
N GLY A 365 9.26 -30.57 20.66
CA GLY A 365 9.11 -29.94 21.95
C GLY A 365 7.85 -29.06 22.06
N LEU A 366 6.77 -29.42 21.35
CA LEU A 366 5.52 -28.66 21.39
C LEU A 366 4.93 -28.68 22.81
N LYS A 367 4.64 -27.49 23.32
CA LYS A 367 3.75 -27.28 24.46
C LYS A 367 2.71 -26.25 24.03
N THR A 368 1.45 -26.51 24.33
CA THR A 368 0.37 -25.57 23.99
C THR A 368 -0.79 -25.76 24.95
N THR A 369 -1.46 -24.68 25.27
CA THR A 369 -2.67 -24.69 26.10
C THR A 369 -3.88 -24.75 25.21
N VAL A 370 -4.74 -25.75 25.41
CA VAL A 370 -6.02 -25.84 24.72
C VAL A 370 -7.01 -24.88 25.40
N ASP A 371 -7.45 -23.85 24.71
CA ASP A 371 -8.25 -22.75 25.29
C ASP A 371 -9.55 -23.25 25.93
N PHE A 372 -10.21 -24.25 25.32
CA PHE A 372 -11.46 -24.81 25.85
C PHE A 372 -11.27 -25.59 27.18
N THR A 373 -10.17 -26.31 27.31
CA THR A 373 -9.93 -27.16 28.47
C THR A 373 -9.03 -26.51 29.53
N GLN A 374 -8.33 -25.43 29.17
CA GLN A 374 -7.31 -24.75 29.97
C GLN A 374 -6.16 -25.68 30.43
N VAL A 375 -5.96 -26.79 29.72
CA VAL A 375 -4.88 -27.73 29.98
C VAL A 375 -3.76 -27.50 28.99
N THR A 376 -2.54 -27.41 29.54
CA THR A 376 -1.31 -27.35 28.72
C THR A 376 -0.84 -28.77 28.43
N TYR A 377 -0.85 -29.14 27.17
CA TYR A 377 -0.33 -30.43 26.73
C TYR A 377 1.07 -30.29 26.12
N SER A 378 1.87 -31.35 26.22
CA SER A 378 3.17 -31.42 25.57
C SER A 378 3.26 -32.61 24.62
N MET A 379 3.93 -32.37 23.49
CA MET A 379 4.26 -33.39 22.49
C MET A 379 5.75 -33.29 22.17
N PRO A 380 6.59 -34.27 22.61
CA PRO A 380 8.03 -34.19 22.35
C PRO A 380 8.39 -34.15 20.88
N GLU A 381 7.65 -34.88 20.04
CA GLU A 381 7.81 -34.92 18.60
C GLU A 381 6.48 -35.25 17.93
N ALA A 382 6.17 -34.55 16.85
CA ALA A 382 5.04 -34.87 15.99
C ALA A 382 5.43 -34.67 14.51
N VAL A 383 4.93 -35.55 13.64
CA VAL A 383 5.10 -35.45 12.19
C VAL A 383 3.74 -35.36 11.57
N LEU A 384 3.50 -34.22 10.87
CA LEU A 384 2.30 -33.98 10.08
C LEU A 384 2.61 -34.20 8.59
N ASN A 385 2.00 -35.19 8.00
CA ASN A 385 2.04 -35.41 6.56
C ASN A 385 0.95 -34.61 5.89
N VAL A 386 1.33 -33.84 4.89
CA VAL A 386 0.43 -32.99 4.11
C VAL A 386 0.30 -33.55 2.69
N LYS A 387 -0.91 -33.93 2.30
CA LYS A 387 -1.19 -34.46 0.97
C LYS A 387 -2.57 -34.04 0.50
N ASN A 388 -2.66 -33.45 -0.70
CA ASN A 388 -3.92 -32.96 -1.27
C ASN A 388 -4.68 -32.07 -0.28
N ASN A 389 -4.01 -31.08 0.30
CA ASN A 389 -4.56 -30.16 1.30
C ASN A 389 -5.05 -30.82 2.59
N ARG A 390 -4.62 -32.02 2.90
CA ARG A 390 -4.99 -32.74 4.11
C ARG A 390 -3.77 -33.00 4.95
N PHE A 391 -3.84 -32.55 6.20
CA PHE A 391 -2.80 -32.66 7.21
C PHE A 391 -3.13 -33.83 8.13
N ARG A 392 -2.22 -34.75 8.29
CA ARG A 392 -2.41 -35.93 9.15
C ARG A 392 -1.22 -36.16 10.04
N ALA A 393 -1.52 -36.34 11.33
CA ALA A 393 -0.61 -36.94 12.30
C ALA A 393 -1.35 -38.06 13.01
N SER A 394 -0.68 -39.17 13.21
CA SER A 394 -1.29 -40.35 13.83
C SER A 394 -0.41 -40.92 14.91
N ASN A 395 -1.03 -41.37 16.01
CA ASN A 395 -0.37 -42.05 17.13
C ASN A 395 0.73 -41.18 17.78
N VAL A 396 0.55 -39.86 17.81
CA VAL A 396 1.49 -38.93 18.45
C VAL A 396 1.38 -39.06 19.97
N PRO A 397 2.49 -39.26 20.70
CA PRO A 397 2.48 -39.29 22.15
C PRO A 397 2.20 -37.86 22.68
N ILE A 398 1.18 -37.73 23.52
CA ILE A 398 0.81 -36.49 24.19
C ILE A 398 0.88 -36.69 25.71
N PHE A 399 1.30 -35.67 26.42
CA PHE A 399 1.44 -35.69 27.88
C PHE A 399 0.70 -34.51 28.50
N ASP A 400 0.07 -34.74 29.64
CA ASP A 400 -0.50 -33.71 30.49
C ASP A 400 0.54 -33.04 31.40
N PRO A 401 0.20 -31.99 32.17
CA PRO A 401 1.13 -31.34 33.09
C PRO A 401 1.65 -32.25 34.22
N ARG A 402 0.95 -33.35 34.49
CA ARG A 402 1.31 -34.33 35.52
C ARG A 402 2.19 -35.47 34.96
N GLY A 403 2.48 -35.46 33.64
CA GLY A 403 3.27 -36.44 32.94
C GLY A 403 2.49 -37.70 32.56
N ASN A 404 1.17 -37.74 32.70
CA ASN A 404 0.35 -38.85 32.21
C ASN A 404 0.30 -38.83 30.69
N ARG A 405 0.33 -40.02 30.08
CA ARG A 405 0.46 -40.22 28.64
C ARG A 405 -0.88 -40.49 27.99
N GLY A 406 -1.05 -39.93 26.77
CA GLY A 406 -2.11 -40.31 25.84
C GLY A 406 -1.60 -40.46 24.42
N ARG A 407 -2.51 -40.71 23.51
CA ARG A 407 -2.28 -40.74 22.07
C ARG A 407 -3.13 -39.66 21.43
N PHE A 408 -2.54 -38.95 20.46
CA PHE A 408 -3.16 -37.88 19.71
C PHE A 408 -3.17 -38.26 18.23
N ASP A 409 -4.33 -38.23 17.62
CA ASP A 409 -4.53 -38.33 16.17
C ASP A 409 -5.17 -37.03 15.67
N PHE A 410 -4.64 -36.53 14.59
CA PHE A 410 -5.07 -35.29 13.96
C PHE A 410 -5.30 -35.51 12.48
N ASP A 411 -6.44 -35.05 11.96
CA ASP A 411 -6.80 -35.08 10.57
C ASP A 411 -7.52 -33.76 10.24
N MET A 412 -6.87 -32.90 9.45
CA MET A 412 -7.42 -31.62 9.02
C MET A 412 -7.41 -31.53 7.51
N SER A 413 -8.48 -31.05 6.93
CA SER A 413 -8.54 -30.76 5.50
C SER A 413 -8.87 -29.28 5.25
N LEU A 414 -8.13 -28.70 4.30
CA LEU A 414 -8.28 -27.32 3.82
C LEU A 414 -8.85 -27.35 2.41
N GLN A 415 -10.17 -27.36 2.25
CA GLN A 415 -10.76 -27.30 0.92
C GLN A 415 -10.58 -25.90 0.35
N HIS A 416 -9.86 -25.80 -0.78
CA HIS A 416 -9.57 -24.54 -1.48
C HIS A 416 -8.92 -23.46 -0.60
N LEU A 417 -8.16 -23.84 0.42
CA LEU A 417 -7.53 -22.97 1.43
C LEU A 417 -8.50 -22.06 2.19
N SER A 418 -9.79 -22.37 2.20
CA SER A 418 -10.82 -21.54 2.84
C SER A 418 -11.76 -22.28 3.76
N ASN A 419 -12.11 -23.53 3.44
CA ASN A 419 -12.98 -24.33 4.28
C ASN A 419 -12.16 -25.32 5.09
N ILE A 420 -12.10 -25.09 6.39
CA ILE A 420 -11.36 -25.94 7.32
C ILE A 420 -12.32 -26.96 7.92
N SER A 421 -11.99 -28.23 7.81
CA SER A 421 -12.59 -29.30 8.60
C SER A 421 -11.51 -30.07 9.33
N TYR A 422 -11.74 -30.41 10.59
CA TYR A 422 -10.76 -31.14 11.40
C TYR A 422 -11.45 -32.22 12.23
N ASP A 423 -10.73 -33.30 12.47
CA ASP A 423 -11.05 -34.39 13.38
C ASP A 423 -9.84 -34.58 14.32
N VAL A 424 -10.09 -34.41 15.59
CA VAL A 424 -9.08 -34.58 16.65
C VAL A 424 -9.51 -35.70 17.57
N ARG A 425 -8.64 -36.67 17.77
CA ARG A 425 -8.89 -37.79 18.69
C ARG A 425 -7.77 -37.87 19.70
N VAL A 426 -8.16 -37.88 20.94
CA VAL A 426 -7.25 -38.11 22.06
C VAL A 426 -7.68 -39.37 22.78
N ALA A 427 -6.75 -40.32 22.94
CA ALA A 427 -6.93 -41.53 23.75
C ALA A 427 -6.11 -41.35 25.04
N PRO A 428 -6.69 -40.80 26.10
CA PRO A 428 -6.00 -40.51 27.34
C PRO A 428 -5.77 -41.77 28.19
N GLN A 429 -4.65 -41.82 28.91
CA GLN A 429 -4.38 -42.78 29.96
C GLN A 429 -4.20 -42.00 31.27
N GLN A 430 -5.29 -41.80 32.02
CA GLN A 430 -5.33 -41.05 33.27
C GLN A 430 -4.89 -39.58 33.15
N MET A 431 -5.06 -38.98 31.97
CA MET A 431 -4.68 -37.59 31.70
C MET A 431 -5.68 -36.60 32.31
N LEU A 432 -5.16 -35.46 32.71
CA LEU A 432 -5.97 -34.26 32.99
C LEU A 432 -6.64 -33.80 31.71
N VAL A 433 -7.97 -33.67 31.71
CA VAL A 433 -8.75 -33.33 30.53
C VAL A 433 -9.38 -31.92 30.65
N LEU A 434 -9.58 -31.46 31.87
CA LEU A 434 -10.17 -30.16 32.16
C LEU A 434 -9.50 -29.53 33.38
N ASP A 435 -9.07 -28.30 33.26
CA ASP A 435 -8.42 -27.53 34.35
C ASP A 435 -9.00 -26.08 34.35
N THR A 436 -10.31 -25.98 34.23
CA THR A 436 -11.01 -24.70 34.24
C THR A 436 -11.30 -24.27 35.68
N ASP A 437 -11.01 -23.04 36.02
CA ASP A 437 -11.41 -22.44 37.29
C ASP A 437 -12.95 -22.33 37.32
N PRO A 438 -13.63 -22.88 38.33
CA PRO A 438 -15.09 -22.79 38.44
C PRO A 438 -15.60 -21.35 38.61
N ASP A 439 -14.74 -20.41 39.00
CA ASP A 439 -15.10 -18.99 39.21
C ASP A 439 -14.76 -18.07 38.01
N GLU A 440 -14.12 -18.56 36.96
CA GLU A 440 -13.91 -17.79 35.71
C GLU A 440 -14.98 -18.11 34.65
N PRO A 441 -15.76 -17.11 34.19
CA PRO A 441 -16.74 -17.35 33.14
C PRO A 441 -16.04 -17.67 31.81
N TYR A 442 -16.56 -18.69 31.12
CA TYR A 442 -16.13 -19.10 29.77
C TYR A 442 -16.07 -17.91 28.80
N GLY A 443 -14.90 -17.48 28.40
CA GLY A 443 -14.69 -16.47 27.37
C GLY A 443 -13.21 -16.35 26.99
N PRO A 444 -12.87 -16.13 25.72
CA PRO A 444 -11.49 -15.88 25.31
C PRO A 444 -11.02 -14.59 25.99
N ARG A 445 -9.89 -14.65 26.68
CA ARG A 445 -9.22 -13.45 27.20
C ARG A 445 -8.81 -12.60 26.01
N THR A 446 -9.42 -11.44 25.86
CA THR A 446 -8.91 -10.41 24.94
C THR A 446 -7.52 -10.00 25.42
N PRO A 447 -6.49 -10.05 24.57
CA PRO A 447 -5.17 -9.54 24.93
C PRO A 447 -5.28 -8.04 25.22
N ARG A 448 -4.66 -7.61 26.31
CA ARG A 448 -4.54 -6.20 26.72
C ARG A 448 -3.56 -5.46 25.82
#